data_286ae8d92d6559cc5783cfe8d4cec569
#
_entry.id   286ae8d92d6559cc5783cfe8d4cec569
#
_cell.length_a   1.000
_cell.length_b   1.000
_cell.length_c   1.000
_cell.angle_alpha   90.00
_cell.angle_beta   90.00
_cell.angle_gamma   90.00
#
_symmetry.space_group_name_H-M   'P 1'
#
loop_
_entity.id
_entity.type
_entity.pdbx_description
1 polymer ?
#
loop_
_entity_poly.entity_id
_entity_poly.type
_entity_poly.pdbx_seq_one_letter_code
_entity_poly.pdbx_strand_id
1 'polypeptide(L)'
;MTEEDTTNNMLMELIAEECTIDTSEVMDYPPTALSLGESTIQSKGGEIKFPIPIGTYGNFSFIQAPPKSKKTFFVSLLASVYLSGGNNFGGKIRGHREGRCLMHFDTEQGHWHAQRVFKRVQDMSVTKEVGCYKTFALRTVGYKERLRFIEYCLEQNKGKNGLVVIDGVADLVSDVNNLEES
;
A
#
# COMPACT_ATOMS: atom_id res chain seq x y z
N MET A 1 32.10 10.42 -27.58
CA MET A 1 30.87 9.98 -26.94
C MET A 1 30.97 8.46 -26.87
N THR A 2 31.04 7.92 -25.69
CA THR A 2 31.19 6.45 -25.48
C THR A 2 29.83 5.78 -25.67
N GLU A 3 29.81 4.43 -25.88
CA GLU A 3 28.53 3.67 -25.91
C GLU A 3 27.72 3.85 -24.62
N GLU A 4 28.40 3.98 -23.50
CA GLU A 4 27.82 4.22 -22.18
C GLU A 4 27.13 5.60 -22.09
N ASP A 5 27.75 6.65 -22.65
CA ASP A 5 27.15 7.98 -22.73
C ASP A 5 25.87 7.98 -23.57
N THR A 6 25.86 7.22 -24.67
CA THR A 6 24.71 7.13 -25.56
C THR A 6 23.54 6.40 -24.89
N THR A 7 23.83 5.29 -24.20
CA THR A 7 22.84 4.50 -23.46
C THR A 7 22.22 5.32 -22.32
N ASN A 8 23.05 6.07 -21.59
CA ASN A 8 22.60 6.92 -20.50
C ASN A 8 21.71 8.06 -20.99
N ASN A 9 22.07 8.69 -22.12
CA ASN A 9 21.23 9.75 -22.72
C ASN A 9 19.87 9.21 -23.19
N MET A 10 19.83 8.04 -23.85
CA MET A 10 18.57 7.41 -24.23
C MET A 10 17.68 7.09 -23.01
N LEU A 11 18.28 6.62 -21.92
CA LEU A 11 17.55 6.37 -20.68
C LEU A 11 16.97 7.68 -20.12
N MET A 12 17.72 8.78 -20.11
CA MET A 12 17.25 10.07 -19.61
C MET A 12 16.13 10.63 -20.50
N GLU A 13 16.20 10.44 -21.82
CA GLU A 13 15.14 10.84 -22.75
C GLU A 13 13.85 10.05 -22.48
N LEU A 14 13.92 8.74 -22.27
CA LEU A 14 12.78 7.91 -21.91
C LEU A 14 12.15 8.33 -20.58
N ILE A 15 12.98 8.60 -19.57
CA ILE A 15 12.51 9.08 -18.27
C ILE A 15 11.83 10.45 -18.42
N ALA A 16 12.42 11.35 -19.21
CA ALA A 16 11.83 12.67 -19.46
C ALA A 16 10.47 12.57 -20.14
N GLU A 17 10.33 11.70 -21.15
CA GLU A 17 9.07 11.46 -21.84
C GLU A 17 8.00 10.88 -20.90
N GLU A 18 8.36 9.88 -20.09
CA GLU A 18 7.44 9.22 -19.14
C GLU A 18 7.04 10.13 -17.97
N CYS A 19 7.97 10.98 -17.50
CA CYS A 19 7.73 11.84 -16.33
C CYS A 19 7.15 13.22 -16.69
N THR A 20 7.09 13.60 -17.96
CA THR A 20 6.52 14.90 -18.36
C THR A 20 4.99 14.85 -18.23
N ILE A 21 4.44 15.80 -17.48
CA ILE A 21 3.00 15.95 -17.28
C ILE A 21 2.51 17.18 -18.07
N ASP A 22 1.57 16.96 -18.97
CA ASP A 22 0.84 18.05 -19.60
C ASP A 22 -0.23 18.59 -18.63
N THR A 23 0.00 19.78 -18.10
CA THR A 23 -0.91 20.42 -17.14
C THR A 23 -2.24 20.85 -17.76
N SER A 24 -2.39 20.81 -19.08
CA SER A 24 -3.64 21.06 -19.79
C SER A 24 -4.53 19.82 -19.92
N GLU A 25 -3.98 18.63 -19.68
CA GLU A 25 -4.69 17.36 -19.72
C GLU A 25 -5.54 17.17 -18.46
N VAL A 26 -6.78 16.76 -18.65
CA VAL A 26 -7.67 16.38 -17.53
C VAL A 26 -7.44 14.92 -17.20
N MET A 27 -6.71 14.69 -16.11
CA MET A 27 -6.45 13.34 -15.62
C MET A 27 -7.62 12.81 -14.78
N ASP A 28 -7.92 11.54 -14.94
CA ASP A 28 -8.90 10.85 -14.10
C ASP A 28 -8.40 10.76 -12.64
N TYR A 29 -9.33 10.89 -11.71
CA TYR A 29 -9.01 10.71 -10.30
C TYR A 29 -8.60 9.25 -10.01
N PRO A 30 -7.49 9.00 -9.31
CA PRO A 30 -7.04 7.64 -9.05
C PRO A 30 -8.09 6.86 -8.24
N PRO A 31 -8.34 5.56 -8.57
CA PRO A 31 -9.33 4.77 -7.88
C PRO A 31 -9.08 4.69 -6.37
N THR A 32 -10.14 4.83 -5.59
CA THR A 32 -10.06 4.78 -4.13
C THR A 32 -9.75 3.36 -3.65
N ALA A 33 -8.77 3.21 -2.75
CA ALA A 33 -8.46 1.95 -2.08
C ALA A 33 -9.14 1.84 -0.71
N LEU A 34 -9.11 2.94 0.05
CA LEU A 34 -9.76 3.07 1.37
C LEU A 34 -10.45 4.44 1.44
N SER A 35 -11.65 4.49 2.01
CA SER A 35 -12.40 5.73 2.22
C SER A 35 -12.94 5.87 3.64
N LEU A 36 -13.16 7.12 4.06
CA LEU A 36 -13.80 7.49 5.33
C LEU A 36 -15.04 8.32 5.04
N GLY A 37 -16.20 7.68 5.11
CA GLY A 37 -17.47 8.34 4.80
C GLY A 37 -17.68 8.62 3.32
N GLU A 38 -18.66 9.45 3.04
CA GLU A 38 -19.05 9.87 1.69
C GLU A 38 -19.24 11.39 1.68
N SER A 39 -18.90 12.03 0.60
CA SER A 39 -19.25 13.40 0.28
C SER A 39 -20.31 13.43 -0.81
N THR A 40 -21.04 14.52 -0.88
CA THR A 40 -22.13 14.70 -1.82
C THR A 40 -21.93 15.98 -2.62
N ILE A 41 -22.05 15.90 -3.92
CA ILE A 41 -22.05 17.06 -4.82
C ILE A 41 -23.41 17.17 -5.50
N GLN A 42 -23.97 18.38 -5.51
CA GLN A 42 -25.14 18.68 -6.33
C GLN A 42 -24.71 18.89 -7.79
N SER A 43 -25.25 18.09 -8.68
CA SER A 43 -25.04 18.18 -10.13
C SER A 43 -26.34 18.52 -10.83
N LYS A 44 -26.27 18.98 -12.09
CA LYS A 44 -27.46 19.21 -12.93
C LYS A 44 -28.32 17.95 -13.12
N GLY A 45 -27.75 16.76 -12.94
CA GLY A 45 -28.43 15.45 -13.00
C GLY A 45 -28.93 14.91 -11.67
N GLY A 46 -28.75 15.66 -10.56
CA GLY A 46 -29.10 15.20 -9.21
C GLY A 46 -27.90 15.16 -8.25
N GLU A 47 -28.10 14.50 -7.13
CA GLU A 47 -27.10 14.32 -6.09
C GLU A 47 -26.14 13.18 -6.45
N ILE A 48 -24.83 13.47 -6.46
CA ILE A 48 -23.77 12.47 -6.70
C ILE A 48 -23.02 12.25 -5.38
N LYS A 49 -23.03 11.01 -4.89
CA LYS A 49 -22.25 10.58 -3.72
C LYS A 49 -20.95 9.95 -4.17
N PHE A 50 -19.86 10.31 -3.52
CA PHE A 50 -18.55 9.72 -3.76
C PHE A 50 -17.81 9.47 -2.44
N PRO A 51 -16.96 8.42 -2.36
CA PRO A 51 -16.20 8.10 -1.16
C PRO A 51 -15.15 9.19 -0.89
N ILE A 52 -14.96 9.58 0.39
CA ILE A 52 -13.86 10.45 0.79
C ILE A 52 -12.61 9.57 0.95
N PRO A 53 -11.63 9.66 0.05
CA PRO A 53 -10.49 8.76 0.07
C PRO A 53 -9.52 9.10 1.22
N ILE A 54 -9.05 8.06 1.90
CA ILE A 54 -7.91 8.10 2.82
C ILE A 54 -6.71 7.35 2.24
N GLY A 55 -6.90 6.65 1.13
CA GLY A 55 -5.87 6.01 0.32
C GLY A 55 -6.40 5.70 -1.06
N THR A 56 -5.59 5.95 -2.07
CA THR A 56 -5.89 5.67 -3.48
C THR A 56 -4.88 4.69 -4.05
N TYR A 57 -5.25 3.97 -5.12
CA TYR A 57 -4.29 3.12 -5.83
C TYR A 57 -3.25 3.98 -6.55
N GLY A 58 -2.03 3.46 -6.66
CA GLY A 58 -0.89 4.18 -7.24
C GLY A 58 -0.23 5.18 -6.28
N ASN A 59 -0.70 5.28 -5.03
CA ASN A 59 -0.14 6.17 -4.02
C ASN A 59 0.33 5.41 -2.78
N PHE A 60 1.13 6.06 -1.96
CA PHE A 60 1.58 5.55 -0.67
C PHE A 60 1.21 6.49 0.47
N SER A 61 1.16 5.95 1.68
CA SER A 61 0.87 6.71 2.90
C SER A 61 1.74 6.20 4.04
N PHE A 62 2.20 7.12 4.88
CA PHE A 62 2.94 6.78 6.10
C PHE A 62 2.06 6.92 7.33
N ILE A 63 2.17 5.94 8.24
CA ILE A 63 1.58 6.00 9.58
C ILE A 63 2.73 6.11 10.57
N GLN A 64 2.97 7.33 11.03
CA GLN A 64 3.97 7.61 12.05
C GLN A 64 3.31 7.84 13.41
N ALA A 65 3.85 7.23 14.45
CA ALA A 65 3.37 7.41 15.81
C ALA A 65 4.44 7.03 16.83
N PRO A 66 4.44 7.62 18.03
CA PRO A 66 5.37 7.27 19.10
C PRO A 66 5.31 5.79 19.46
N PRO A 67 6.37 5.24 20.06
CA PRO A 67 6.35 3.88 20.60
C PRO A 67 5.14 3.67 21.53
N LYS A 68 4.55 2.46 21.50
CA LYS A 68 3.37 2.07 22.29
C LYS A 68 2.06 2.82 21.96
N SER A 69 2.00 3.63 20.91
CA SER A 69 0.79 4.33 20.43
C SER A 69 -0.26 3.41 19.78
N LYS A 70 -0.03 2.11 19.75
CA LYS A 70 -0.89 1.11 19.11
C LYS A 70 -0.99 1.25 17.57
N LYS A 71 0.06 1.76 16.92
CA LYS A 71 0.17 1.87 15.45
C LYS A 71 -0.26 0.58 14.73
N THR A 72 0.29 -0.57 15.14
CA THR A 72 -0.04 -1.88 14.55
C THR A 72 -1.52 -2.26 14.70
N PHE A 73 -2.24 -1.78 15.72
CA PHE A 73 -3.69 -1.98 15.82
C PHE A 73 -4.45 -1.17 14.78
N PHE A 74 -4.04 0.08 14.58
CA PHE A 74 -4.64 0.93 13.55
C PHE A 74 -4.38 0.38 12.14
N VAL A 75 -3.15 -0.06 11.87
CA VAL A 75 -2.80 -0.77 10.62
C VAL A 75 -3.66 -2.03 10.44
N SER A 76 -3.83 -2.84 11.50
CA SER A 76 -4.69 -4.03 11.46
C SER A 76 -6.15 -3.67 11.14
N LEU A 77 -6.65 -2.55 11.66
CA LEU A 77 -7.98 -2.02 11.35
C LEU A 77 -8.11 -1.70 9.86
N LEU A 78 -7.20 -0.90 9.30
CA LEU A 78 -7.23 -0.53 7.88
C LEU A 78 -7.09 -1.75 6.96
N ALA A 79 -6.18 -2.66 7.30
CA ALA A 79 -5.97 -3.90 6.58
C ALA A 79 -7.24 -4.79 6.58
N SER A 80 -7.92 -4.92 7.73
CA SER A 80 -9.15 -5.70 7.86
C SER A 80 -10.32 -5.09 7.08
N VAL A 81 -10.44 -3.76 7.09
CA VAL A 81 -11.45 -3.05 6.30
C VAL A 81 -11.20 -3.23 4.80
N TYR A 82 -9.96 -3.10 4.37
CA TYR A 82 -9.58 -3.34 2.98
C TYR A 82 -9.90 -4.78 2.55
N LEU A 83 -9.49 -5.75 3.37
CA LEU A 83 -9.70 -7.17 3.12
C LEU A 83 -11.20 -7.52 3.03
N SER A 84 -12.03 -6.90 3.84
CA SER A 84 -13.48 -7.08 3.84
C SER A 84 -14.17 -6.53 2.59
N GLY A 85 -13.54 -5.58 1.91
CA GLY A 85 -14.04 -5.01 0.64
C GLY A 85 -15.40 -4.33 0.75
N GLY A 86 -15.75 -3.77 1.89
CA GLY A 86 -17.06 -3.17 2.09
C GLY A 86 -17.30 -2.59 3.48
N ASN A 87 -18.56 -2.57 3.91
CA ASN A 87 -19.06 -1.89 5.09
C ASN A 87 -18.64 -2.52 6.42
N ASN A 88 -17.48 -2.16 6.92
CA ASN A 88 -17.07 -2.48 8.28
C ASN A 88 -17.19 -1.25 9.19
N PHE A 89 -17.24 -1.48 10.49
CA PHE A 89 -17.25 -0.41 11.52
C PHE A 89 -18.37 0.61 11.33
N GLY A 90 -19.58 0.12 11.14
CA GLY A 90 -20.77 0.98 10.96
C GLY A 90 -20.82 1.71 9.62
N GLY A 91 -20.08 1.21 8.62
CA GLY A 91 -20.07 1.79 7.27
C GLY A 91 -19.27 3.08 7.12
N LYS A 92 -18.57 3.52 8.18
CA LYS A 92 -17.78 4.76 8.14
C LYS A 92 -16.47 4.63 7.39
N ILE A 93 -15.81 3.46 7.53
CA ILE A 93 -14.58 3.16 6.80
C ILE A 93 -14.89 2.03 5.83
N ARG A 94 -14.50 2.19 4.57
CA ARG A 94 -14.74 1.22 3.51
C ARG A 94 -13.46 0.85 2.79
N GLY A 95 -13.32 -0.44 2.45
CA GLY A 95 -12.31 -0.95 1.54
C GLY A 95 -12.88 -1.11 0.12
N HIS A 96 -12.11 -0.73 -0.87
CA HIS A 96 -12.47 -0.84 -2.30
C HIS A 96 -11.50 -1.78 -3.00
N ARG A 97 -11.48 -3.04 -2.55
CA ARG A 97 -10.52 -4.07 -2.97
C ARG A 97 -10.67 -4.52 -4.42
N GLU A 98 -11.90 -4.67 -4.90
CA GLU A 98 -12.22 -5.08 -6.28
C GLU A 98 -11.49 -6.37 -6.72
N GLY A 99 -11.39 -7.35 -5.82
CA GLY A 99 -10.70 -8.62 -6.10
C GLY A 99 -9.17 -8.61 -5.97
N ARG A 100 -8.57 -7.45 -5.67
CA ARG A 100 -7.12 -7.32 -5.47
C ARG A 100 -6.66 -7.95 -4.15
N CYS A 101 -5.36 -8.24 -4.06
CA CYS A 101 -4.74 -8.84 -2.89
C CYS A 101 -4.27 -7.80 -1.88
N LEU A 102 -4.33 -8.15 -0.60
CA LEU A 102 -3.60 -7.50 0.47
C LEU A 102 -2.31 -8.27 0.73
N MET A 103 -1.17 -7.59 0.70
CA MET A 103 0.12 -8.13 1.15
C MET A 103 0.57 -7.40 2.41
N HIS A 104 1.01 -8.16 3.40
CA HIS A 104 1.44 -7.61 4.68
C HIS A 104 2.81 -8.16 5.05
N PHE A 105 3.80 -7.30 5.05
CA PHE A 105 5.19 -7.59 5.41
C PHE A 105 5.47 -7.01 6.79
N ASP A 106 5.88 -7.85 7.73
CA ASP A 106 6.30 -7.46 9.08
C ASP A 106 7.82 -7.68 9.18
N THR A 107 8.57 -6.61 9.38
CA THR A 107 10.04 -6.64 9.47
C THR A 107 10.54 -6.52 10.91
N GLU A 108 9.67 -6.11 11.85
CA GLU A 108 10.04 -5.84 13.25
C GLU A 108 9.83 -7.06 14.16
N GLN A 109 8.76 -7.83 13.94
CA GLN A 109 8.30 -8.81 14.91
C GLN A 109 8.77 -10.22 14.57
N GLY A 110 9.04 -11.01 15.63
CA GLY A 110 9.27 -12.45 15.46
C GLY A 110 8.00 -13.18 15.01
N HIS A 111 8.14 -14.34 14.39
CA HIS A 111 7.07 -15.12 13.75
C HIS A 111 5.79 -15.26 14.60
N TRP A 112 5.92 -15.55 15.90
CA TRP A 112 4.77 -15.72 16.78
C TRP A 112 3.96 -14.43 16.94
N HIS A 113 4.62 -13.29 17.13
CA HIS A 113 3.94 -11.99 17.27
C HIS A 113 3.34 -11.53 15.95
N ALA A 114 4.07 -11.64 14.84
CA ALA A 114 3.59 -11.34 13.50
C ALA A 114 2.34 -12.18 13.16
N GLN A 115 2.35 -13.48 13.46
CA GLN A 115 1.18 -14.36 13.27
C GLN A 115 -0.05 -13.83 14.02
N ARG A 116 0.10 -13.33 15.25
CA ARG A 116 -1.01 -12.77 16.03
C ARG A 116 -1.56 -11.49 15.39
N VAL A 117 -0.69 -10.66 14.81
CA VAL A 117 -1.12 -9.46 14.06
C VAL A 117 -1.93 -9.89 12.83
N PHE A 118 -1.40 -10.81 12.04
CA PHE A 118 -2.05 -11.28 10.81
C PHE A 118 -3.39 -11.97 11.11
N LYS A 119 -3.43 -12.79 12.16
CA LYS A 119 -4.68 -13.42 12.62
C LYS A 119 -5.71 -12.38 13.06
N ARG A 120 -5.29 -11.33 13.78
CA ARG A 120 -6.17 -10.23 14.16
C ARG A 120 -6.82 -9.58 12.94
N VAL A 121 -6.05 -9.31 11.87
CA VAL A 121 -6.60 -8.77 10.62
C VAL A 121 -7.68 -9.68 10.05
N GLN A 122 -7.45 -10.99 10.02
CA GLN A 122 -8.42 -11.97 9.55
C GLN A 122 -9.66 -12.03 10.46
N ASP A 123 -9.47 -12.05 11.77
CA ASP A 123 -10.57 -12.15 12.76
C ASP A 123 -11.46 -10.89 12.73
N MET A 124 -10.87 -9.72 12.45
CA MET A 124 -11.60 -8.45 12.29
C MET A 124 -12.26 -8.31 10.91
N SER A 125 -11.85 -9.10 9.93
CA SER A 125 -12.38 -9.06 8.57
C SER A 125 -13.68 -9.83 8.47
N VAL A 126 -14.63 -9.32 7.70
CA VAL A 126 -15.92 -9.99 7.43
C VAL A 126 -15.73 -11.11 6.42
N THR A 127 -14.79 -10.98 5.50
CA THR A 127 -14.47 -11.99 4.51
C THR A 127 -13.43 -12.98 5.02
N LYS A 128 -13.67 -14.26 4.80
CA LYS A 128 -12.71 -15.33 5.10
C LYS A 128 -11.97 -15.82 3.86
N GLU A 129 -11.98 -15.07 2.78
CA GLU A 129 -11.24 -15.42 1.57
C GLU A 129 -9.73 -15.42 1.82
N VAL A 130 -9.17 -16.58 2.07
CA VAL A 130 -7.74 -16.78 2.39
C VAL A 130 -6.84 -16.40 1.22
N GLY A 131 -7.34 -16.48 -0.02
CA GLY A 131 -6.53 -16.26 -1.22
C GLY A 131 -6.12 -14.81 -1.52
N CYS A 132 -6.73 -13.83 -0.88
CA CYS A 132 -6.45 -12.41 -1.11
C CYS A 132 -5.62 -11.73 -0.01
N TYR A 133 -5.23 -12.46 1.03
CA TYR A 133 -4.37 -11.97 2.10
C TYR A 133 -3.09 -12.79 2.17
N LYS A 134 -1.96 -12.17 1.81
CA LYS A 134 -0.62 -12.76 1.85
C LYS A 134 0.20 -12.10 2.95
N THR A 135 0.82 -12.88 3.81
CA THR A 135 1.48 -12.40 5.04
C THR A 135 2.89 -12.94 5.14
N PHE A 136 3.84 -12.09 5.51
CA PHE A 136 5.25 -12.42 5.54
C PHE A 136 5.91 -11.81 6.78
N ALA A 137 6.59 -12.62 7.59
CA ALA A 137 7.39 -12.19 8.73
C ALA A 137 8.87 -12.23 8.33
N LEU A 138 9.48 -11.05 8.14
CA LEU A 138 10.79 -10.89 7.52
C LEU A 138 11.90 -10.51 8.52
N ARG A 139 11.64 -10.48 9.83
CA ARG A 139 12.60 -10.03 10.83
C ARG A 139 13.95 -10.76 10.75
N THR A 140 13.95 -12.06 10.44
CA THR A 140 15.17 -12.89 10.38
C THR A 140 15.91 -12.80 9.04
N VAL A 141 15.34 -12.08 8.07
CA VAL A 141 15.91 -11.88 6.72
C VAL A 141 16.76 -10.61 6.71
N GLY A 142 17.89 -10.62 6.01
CA GLY A 142 18.73 -9.43 5.83
C GLY A 142 18.01 -8.32 5.07
N TYR A 143 18.39 -7.05 5.27
CA TYR A 143 17.66 -5.90 4.71
C TYR A 143 17.61 -5.91 3.17
N LYS A 144 18.72 -6.27 2.50
CA LYS A 144 18.77 -6.37 1.02
C LYS A 144 17.87 -7.47 0.48
N GLU A 145 17.84 -8.60 1.17
CA GLU A 145 16.99 -9.72 0.82
C GLU A 145 15.51 -9.42 1.08
N ARG A 146 15.19 -8.60 2.11
CA ARG A 146 13.81 -8.14 2.37
C ARG A 146 13.27 -7.36 1.19
N LEU A 147 14.02 -6.36 0.68
CA LEU A 147 13.62 -5.56 -0.48
C LEU A 147 13.39 -6.45 -1.71
N ARG A 148 14.36 -7.29 -2.05
CA ARG A 148 14.24 -8.22 -3.19
C ARG A 148 13.04 -9.15 -3.07
N PHE A 149 12.76 -9.61 -1.85
CA PHE A 149 11.61 -10.49 -1.62
C PHE A 149 10.28 -9.74 -1.75
N ILE A 150 10.19 -8.50 -1.26
CA ILE A 150 9.01 -7.65 -1.46
C ILE A 150 8.77 -7.41 -2.95
N GLU A 151 9.80 -6.99 -3.69
CA GLU A 151 9.75 -6.80 -5.15
C GLU A 151 9.29 -8.07 -5.87
N TYR A 152 9.89 -9.21 -5.54
CA TYR A 152 9.48 -10.51 -6.05
C TYR A 152 8.00 -10.80 -5.82
N CYS A 153 7.51 -10.58 -4.58
CA CYS A 153 6.09 -10.80 -4.26
C CYS A 153 5.17 -9.88 -5.07
N LEU A 154 5.56 -8.62 -5.27
CA LEU A 154 4.79 -7.66 -6.06
C LEU A 154 4.74 -8.07 -7.54
N GLU A 155 5.86 -8.49 -8.11
CA GLU A 155 5.91 -8.94 -9.51
C GLU A 155 5.11 -10.22 -9.73
N GLN A 156 5.21 -11.21 -8.81
CA GLN A 156 4.41 -12.45 -8.88
C GLN A 156 2.89 -12.21 -8.80
N ASN A 157 2.47 -11.05 -8.34
CA ASN A 157 1.07 -10.68 -8.21
C ASN A 157 0.69 -9.47 -9.08
N LYS A 158 1.49 -9.16 -10.08
CA LYS A 158 1.22 -8.09 -11.05
C LYS A 158 -0.22 -8.16 -11.58
N GLY A 159 -0.91 -7.02 -11.60
CA GLY A 159 -2.32 -6.94 -11.98
C GLY A 159 -3.33 -7.35 -10.88
N LYS A 160 -2.87 -7.94 -9.75
CA LYS A 160 -3.70 -8.26 -8.58
C LYS A 160 -3.21 -7.57 -7.31
N ASN A 161 -2.18 -6.76 -7.40
CA ASN A 161 -1.68 -5.97 -6.28
C ASN A 161 -2.72 -4.95 -5.86
N GLY A 162 -3.00 -4.91 -4.59
CA GLY A 162 -3.95 -3.99 -4.00
C GLY A 162 -3.32 -3.14 -2.91
N LEU A 163 -3.62 -3.44 -1.65
CA LEU A 163 -2.98 -2.79 -0.52
C LEU A 163 -1.70 -3.56 -0.13
N VAL A 164 -0.59 -2.83 -0.03
CA VAL A 164 0.67 -3.34 0.52
C VAL A 164 0.92 -2.66 1.85
N VAL A 165 1.13 -3.44 2.88
CA VAL A 165 1.47 -2.97 4.23
C VAL A 165 2.90 -3.42 4.54
N ILE A 166 3.74 -2.47 4.94
CA ILE A 166 5.09 -2.73 5.45
C ILE A 166 5.14 -2.17 6.88
N ASP A 167 5.09 -3.06 7.87
CA ASP A 167 5.23 -2.69 9.29
C ASP A 167 6.70 -2.82 9.69
N GLY A 168 7.38 -1.65 9.84
CA GLY A 168 8.81 -1.53 10.08
C GLY A 168 9.62 -1.11 8.86
N VAL A 169 9.15 -0.11 8.10
CA VAL A 169 9.83 0.36 6.88
C VAL A 169 11.30 0.77 7.12
N ALA A 170 11.64 1.26 8.32
CA ALA A 170 13.01 1.60 8.69
C ALA A 170 13.99 0.41 8.65
N ASP A 171 13.48 -0.81 8.79
CA ASP A 171 14.30 -2.03 8.72
C ASP A 171 14.64 -2.48 7.28
N LEU A 172 14.18 -1.72 6.28
CA LEU A 172 14.51 -1.97 4.88
C LEU A 172 15.80 -1.29 4.42
N VAL A 173 16.40 -0.47 5.27
CA VAL A 173 17.68 0.20 5.01
C VAL A 173 18.74 -0.26 6.02
N SER A 174 20.03 -0.17 5.66
CA SER A 174 21.12 -0.61 6.53
C SER A 174 21.37 0.38 7.68
N ASP A 175 21.20 1.65 7.42
CA ASP A 175 21.34 2.74 8.38
C ASP A 175 20.36 3.86 8.02
N VAL A 176 19.40 4.10 8.90
CA VAL A 176 18.39 5.16 8.73
C VAL A 176 18.99 6.58 8.73
N ASN A 177 20.23 6.74 9.17
CA ASN A 177 20.95 8.02 9.14
C ASN A 177 21.84 8.17 7.89
N ASN A 178 21.96 7.14 7.08
CA ASN A 178 22.69 7.19 5.83
C ASN A 178 21.80 7.76 4.71
N LEU A 179 22.05 9.02 4.34
CA LEU A 179 21.28 9.73 3.32
C LEU A 179 21.43 9.15 1.90
N GLU A 180 22.44 8.30 1.67
CA GLU A 180 22.65 7.64 0.37
C GLU A 180 21.75 6.39 0.19
N GLU A 181 21.21 5.84 1.28
CA GLU A 181 20.35 4.65 1.26
C GLU A 181 18.88 4.95 1.61
N SER A 182 18.56 6.18 1.94
CA SER A 182 17.21 6.65 2.29
C SER A 182 16.63 7.51 1.18
#